data_be9450fdc44421c4b5a05fcaf8001d8b
#
_entry.id   be9450fdc44421c4b5a05fcaf8001d8b
#
_cell.length_a   1.000
_cell.length_b   1.000
_cell.length_c   1.000
_cell.angle_alpha   90.00
_cell.angle_beta   90.00
_cell.angle_gamma   90.00
#
_symmetry.space_group_name_H-M   'P 1'
#
loop_
_entity.id
_entity.type
_entity.pdbx_description
1 polymer ?
#
loop_
_entity_poly.entity_id
_entity_poly.type
_entity_poly.pdbx_seq_one_letter_code
_entity_poly.pdbx_strand_id
1 'polypeptide(L)'
;MYLKRNNNCLFKENNFMGDIKNLRNSEAIEKIKELAMAANICIFVTNLTELPLSARPMATQEVDEEGNIWFLSKNDSDKNLHIAVDNRVQLFYSNGSNYEYLSIYGTGEILDDRAKIEELWTPIVKAWFKEGQNDPSISLIKVKPSDAYYWDTKNNKMISLIKIAISALTGFTKDDGGVEGTLKV
;
A
#
# COMPACT_ATOMS: atom_id res chain seq x y z
N MET A 1 -45.95 -11.82 30.84
CA MET A 1 -46.09 -10.62 29.98
C MET A 1 -44.71 -10.18 29.57
N TYR A 2 -44.21 -10.67 28.42
CA TYR A 2 -42.86 -10.41 27.91
C TYR A 2 -42.87 -9.20 27.03
N LEU A 3 -42.21 -8.11 27.44
CA LEU A 3 -41.99 -6.91 26.64
C LEU A 3 -40.92 -7.21 25.55
N LYS A 4 -41.32 -7.27 24.28
CA LYS A 4 -40.44 -7.21 23.13
C LYS A 4 -39.77 -5.85 23.07
N ARG A 5 -38.47 -5.77 23.31
CA ARG A 5 -37.65 -4.59 22.94
C ARG A 5 -37.46 -4.56 21.43
N ASN A 6 -38.09 -3.60 20.78
CA ASN A 6 -37.78 -3.23 19.41
C ASN A 6 -36.43 -2.51 19.37
N ASN A 7 -35.38 -3.21 18.97
CA ASN A 7 -34.10 -2.61 18.62
C ASN A 7 -34.11 -2.18 17.14
N ASN A 8 -34.87 -1.14 16.79
CA ASN A 8 -34.64 -0.39 15.56
C ASN A 8 -33.72 0.80 15.90
N CYS A 9 -32.45 0.52 16.16
CA CYS A 9 -31.42 1.54 16.05
C CYS A 9 -31.06 1.61 14.56
N LEU A 10 -31.78 2.44 13.81
CA LEU A 10 -31.39 2.86 12.48
C LEU A 10 -30.13 3.72 12.66
N PHE A 11 -28.96 3.08 12.57
CA PHE A 11 -27.75 3.79 12.20
C PHE A 11 -28.01 4.34 10.79
N LYS A 12 -28.34 5.63 10.70
CA LYS A 12 -28.12 6.37 9.47
C LYS A 12 -26.63 6.30 9.24
N GLU A 13 -26.22 5.43 8.30
CA GLU A 13 -24.90 5.52 7.70
C GLU A 13 -24.83 6.90 7.04
N ASN A 14 -24.24 7.84 7.76
CA ASN A 14 -23.78 9.07 7.15
C ASN A 14 -22.64 8.64 6.21
N ASN A 15 -22.97 8.49 4.92
CA ASN A 15 -21.98 8.30 3.86
C ASN A 15 -21.10 9.56 3.79
N PHE A 16 -20.08 9.59 4.65
CA PHE A 16 -18.95 10.53 4.60
C PHE A 16 -17.83 9.99 3.70
N MET A 17 -18.06 8.89 3.00
CA MET A 17 -17.07 8.23 2.18
C MET A 17 -17.30 8.57 0.71
N GLY A 18 -16.21 8.82 -0.01
CA GLY A 18 -16.21 9.02 -1.45
C GLY A 18 -16.82 7.85 -2.23
N ASP A 19 -16.83 7.91 -3.55
CA ASP A 19 -17.37 6.83 -4.36
C ASP A 19 -16.55 5.54 -4.16
N ILE A 20 -17.23 4.42 -3.93
CA ILE A 20 -16.59 3.12 -3.85
C ILE A 20 -16.41 2.57 -5.27
N LYS A 21 -15.15 2.39 -5.68
CA LYS A 21 -14.78 1.80 -6.97
C LYS A 21 -13.86 0.59 -6.75
N ASN A 22 -14.43 -0.60 -6.74
CA ASN A 22 -13.67 -1.85 -6.65
C ASN A 22 -13.08 -2.21 -8.03
N LEU A 23 -11.77 -2.45 -8.08
CA LEU A 23 -11.04 -2.82 -9.29
C LEU A 23 -10.61 -4.29 -9.24
N ARG A 24 -10.42 -4.92 -10.40
CA ARG A 24 -10.02 -6.32 -10.53
C ARG A 24 -9.03 -6.52 -11.69
N ASN A 25 -8.25 -7.59 -11.57
CA ASN A 25 -7.29 -8.01 -12.61
C ASN A 25 -6.36 -6.85 -13.06
N SER A 26 -6.24 -6.61 -14.34
CA SER A 26 -5.34 -5.58 -14.91
C SER A 26 -5.60 -4.17 -14.36
N GLU A 27 -6.86 -3.77 -14.18
CA GLU A 27 -7.19 -2.46 -13.59
C GLU A 27 -6.69 -2.33 -12.14
N ALA A 28 -6.74 -3.42 -11.37
CA ALA A 28 -6.22 -3.45 -10.01
C ALA A 28 -4.70 -3.36 -10.00
N ILE A 29 -4.02 -4.08 -10.90
CA ILE A 29 -2.55 -4.06 -11.05
C ILE A 29 -2.09 -2.64 -11.43
N GLU A 30 -2.72 -2.04 -12.44
CA GLU A 30 -2.40 -0.67 -12.86
C GLU A 30 -2.56 0.33 -11.72
N LYS A 31 -3.64 0.19 -10.91
CA LYS A 31 -3.86 1.09 -9.78
C LYS A 31 -2.86 0.88 -8.66
N ILE A 32 -2.47 -0.36 -8.35
CA ILE A 32 -1.39 -0.67 -7.41
C ILE A 32 -0.08 -0.03 -7.90
N LYS A 33 0.26 -0.23 -9.18
CA LYS A 33 1.47 0.33 -9.81
C LYS A 33 1.49 1.85 -9.72
N GLU A 34 0.39 2.50 -10.12
CA GLU A 34 0.23 3.95 -10.03
C GLU A 34 0.51 4.48 -8.62
N LEU A 35 -0.22 3.98 -7.62
CA LEU A 35 -0.15 4.49 -6.25
C LEU A 35 1.16 4.14 -5.54
N ALA A 36 1.66 2.91 -5.71
CA ALA A 36 2.90 2.47 -5.10
C ALA A 36 4.11 3.22 -5.65
N MET A 37 4.16 3.43 -6.98
CA MET A 37 5.26 4.16 -7.62
C MET A 37 5.18 5.66 -7.36
N ALA A 38 3.98 6.24 -7.28
CA ALA A 38 3.81 7.66 -6.91
C ALA A 38 4.27 7.95 -5.47
N ALA A 39 4.00 7.05 -4.53
CA ALA A 39 4.48 7.17 -3.14
C ALA A 39 5.95 6.78 -3.01
N ASN A 40 6.44 5.84 -3.83
CA ASN A 40 7.81 5.33 -3.90
C ASN A 40 8.31 4.60 -2.63
N ILE A 41 7.91 5.04 -1.44
CA ILE A 41 8.29 4.45 -0.15
C ILE A 41 7.03 3.96 0.55
N CYS A 42 7.08 2.72 1.06
CA CYS A 42 6.06 2.18 1.94
C CYS A 42 6.59 1.98 3.36
N ILE A 43 5.67 1.88 4.32
CA ILE A 43 5.94 1.22 5.60
C ILE A 43 5.73 -0.28 5.38
N PHE A 44 6.82 -1.03 5.41
CA PHE A 44 6.85 -2.48 5.22
C PHE A 44 6.80 -3.17 6.59
N VAL A 45 5.79 -3.99 6.81
CA VAL A 45 5.54 -4.67 8.09
C VAL A 45 5.69 -6.18 7.91
N THR A 46 6.44 -6.79 8.81
CA THR A 46 6.65 -8.23 8.91
C THR A 46 6.31 -8.71 10.33
N ASN A 47 6.29 -10.03 10.52
CA ASN A 47 5.98 -10.63 11.84
C ASN A 47 4.62 -10.14 12.38
N LEU A 48 3.57 -10.34 11.58
CA LEU A 48 2.24 -9.77 11.82
C LEU A 48 1.52 -10.37 13.04
N THR A 49 2.06 -11.42 13.65
CA THR A 49 1.47 -12.11 14.80
C THR A 49 1.99 -11.63 16.14
N GLU A 50 3.04 -10.79 16.15
CA GLU A 50 3.66 -10.29 17.36
C GLU A 50 3.51 -8.78 17.52
N LEU A 51 3.40 -8.33 18.76
CA LEU A 51 3.34 -6.91 19.10
C LEU A 51 4.54 -6.50 19.96
N PRO A 52 5.11 -5.31 19.73
CA PRO A 52 4.76 -4.32 18.69
C PRO A 52 5.11 -4.81 17.27
N LEU A 53 4.33 -4.40 16.27
CA LEU A 53 4.57 -4.78 14.88
C LEU A 53 5.97 -4.35 14.42
N SER A 54 6.63 -5.23 13.67
CA SER A 54 7.95 -4.96 13.10
C SER A 54 7.81 -4.20 11.78
N ALA A 55 7.94 -2.88 11.81
CA ALA A 55 7.69 -1.97 10.70
C ALA A 55 8.93 -1.12 10.34
N ARG A 56 9.18 -0.85 9.05
CA ARG A 56 10.27 0.01 8.56
C ARG A 56 9.95 0.61 7.19
N PRO A 57 10.52 1.76 6.83
CA PRO A 57 10.40 2.29 5.48
C PRO A 57 11.19 1.41 4.49
N MET A 58 10.59 1.16 3.31
CA MET A 58 11.21 0.44 2.20
C MET A 58 10.88 1.15 0.89
N ALA A 59 11.91 1.36 0.05
CA ALA A 59 11.72 1.92 -1.28
C ALA A 59 11.29 0.82 -2.25
N THR A 60 10.14 1.04 -2.91
CA THR A 60 9.66 0.18 -3.99
C THR A 60 10.57 0.38 -5.21
N GLN A 61 11.08 -0.71 -5.76
CA GLN A 61 11.89 -0.66 -6.97
C GLN A 61 11.02 -0.80 -8.22
N GLU A 62 10.03 -1.69 -8.17
CA GLU A 62 9.15 -1.98 -9.30
C GLU A 62 7.82 -2.56 -8.81
N VAL A 63 6.77 -2.36 -9.61
CA VAL A 63 5.56 -3.19 -9.65
C VAL A 63 5.50 -3.80 -11.04
N ASP A 64 5.63 -5.13 -11.11
CA ASP A 64 5.67 -5.84 -12.38
C ASP A 64 4.26 -6.00 -13.03
N GLU A 65 4.22 -6.60 -14.21
CA GLU A 65 2.99 -6.80 -14.98
C GLU A 65 2.01 -7.81 -14.33
N GLU A 66 2.51 -8.61 -13.36
CA GLU A 66 1.70 -9.53 -12.56
C GLU A 66 1.19 -8.87 -11.26
N GLY A 67 1.61 -7.63 -10.99
CA GLY A 67 1.29 -6.87 -9.79
C GLY A 67 2.19 -7.20 -8.59
N ASN A 68 3.26 -7.98 -8.77
CA ASN A 68 4.22 -8.22 -7.70
C ASN A 68 5.05 -6.95 -7.46
N ILE A 69 5.37 -6.70 -6.19
CA ILE A 69 6.10 -5.52 -5.76
C ILE A 69 7.51 -5.94 -5.34
N TRP A 70 8.52 -5.28 -5.90
CA TRP A 70 9.91 -5.66 -5.75
C TRP A 70 10.68 -4.67 -4.89
N PHE A 71 11.49 -5.23 -3.98
CA PHE A 71 12.35 -4.49 -3.05
C PHE A 71 13.75 -5.07 -3.03
N LEU A 72 14.75 -4.21 -2.85
CA LEU A 72 16.11 -4.63 -2.51
C LEU A 72 16.28 -4.68 -0.99
N SER A 73 16.94 -5.71 -0.50
CA SER A 73 17.16 -5.96 0.93
C SER A 73 18.55 -6.52 1.17
N LYS A 74 19.03 -6.44 2.42
CA LYS A 74 20.18 -7.24 2.85
C LYS A 74 19.70 -8.62 3.27
N ASN A 75 20.42 -9.65 2.82
CA ASN A 75 20.10 -11.05 3.08
C ASN A 75 20.09 -11.42 4.58
N ASP A 76 20.92 -10.74 5.40
CA ASP A 76 21.04 -10.91 6.85
C ASP A 76 20.11 -10.01 7.68
N SER A 77 19.18 -9.30 7.03
CA SER A 77 18.29 -8.37 7.74
C SER A 77 17.16 -9.08 8.46
N ASP A 78 16.72 -8.52 9.60
CA ASP A 78 15.60 -9.04 10.41
C ASP A 78 14.34 -9.29 9.59
N LYS A 79 14.01 -8.39 8.64
CA LYS A 79 12.85 -8.58 7.77
C LYS A 79 12.95 -9.82 6.88
N ASN A 80 14.15 -10.18 6.41
CA ASN A 80 14.38 -11.40 5.66
C ASN A 80 14.18 -12.62 6.56
N LEU A 81 14.71 -12.57 7.80
CA LEU A 81 14.51 -13.63 8.79
C LEU A 81 13.03 -13.79 9.14
N HIS A 82 12.29 -12.69 9.32
CA HIS A 82 10.85 -12.74 9.58
C HIS A 82 10.09 -13.38 8.41
N ILE A 83 10.38 -12.98 7.17
CA ILE A 83 9.74 -13.53 5.96
C ILE A 83 10.04 -15.02 5.80
N ALA A 84 11.24 -15.48 6.17
CA ALA A 84 11.59 -16.88 6.13
C ALA A 84 10.79 -17.75 7.12
N VAL A 85 10.34 -17.17 8.25
CA VAL A 85 9.54 -17.84 9.27
C VAL A 85 8.05 -17.69 8.99
N ASP A 86 7.59 -16.49 8.70
CA ASP A 86 6.22 -16.15 8.34
C ASP A 86 6.24 -15.16 7.18
N ASN A 87 5.88 -15.65 6.01
CA ASN A 87 5.98 -14.88 4.78
C ASN A 87 4.89 -13.82 4.58
N ARG A 88 3.94 -13.71 5.51
CA ARG A 88 2.89 -12.68 5.46
C ARG A 88 3.46 -11.30 5.72
N VAL A 89 3.07 -10.35 4.89
CA VAL A 89 3.53 -8.97 4.98
C VAL A 89 2.38 -7.99 4.79
N GLN A 90 2.54 -6.79 5.36
CA GLN A 90 1.62 -5.68 5.15
C GLN A 90 2.41 -4.46 4.70
N LEU A 91 1.95 -3.81 3.63
CA LEU A 91 2.54 -2.59 3.09
C LEU A 91 1.53 -1.44 3.23
N PHE A 92 2.02 -0.28 3.66
CA PHE A 92 1.24 0.95 3.68
C PHE A 92 1.97 2.04 2.91
N TYR A 93 1.34 2.53 1.86
CA TYR A 93 1.81 3.64 1.06
C TYR A 93 1.01 4.91 1.40
N SER A 94 1.69 6.03 1.40
CA SER A 94 1.07 7.34 1.64
C SER A 94 1.74 8.39 0.76
N ASN A 95 0.96 8.98 -0.13
CA ASN A 95 1.32 10.17 -0.88
C ASN A 95 0.47 11.35 -0.40
N GLY A 96 0.88 11.94 0.72
CA GLY A 96 0.14 13.04 1.35
C GLY A 96 0.02 14.28 0.48
N SER A 97 0.86 14.43 -0.54
CA SER A 97 0.78 15.53 -1.50
C SER A 97 -0.47 15.46 -2.36
N ASN A 98 -0.96 14.26 -2.64
CA ASN A 98 -2.13 14.00 -3.48
C ASN A 98 -3.32 13.43 -2.71
N TYR A 99 -3.17 13.19 -1.39
CA TYR A 99 -4.17 12.48 -0.57
C TYR A 99 -4.45 11.07 -1.07
N GLU A 100 -3.39 10.38 -1.54
CA GLU A 100 -3.42 9.02 -2.03
C GLU A 100 -2.85 8.07 -0.98
N TYR A 101 -3.55 6.98 -0.71
CA TYR A 101 -3.13 5.96 0.23
C TYR A 101 -3.40 4.59 -0.34
N LEU A 102 -2.55 3.62 0.00
CA LEU A 102 -2.69 2.24 -0.44
C LEU A 102 -2.25 1.30 0.68
N SER A 103 -3.10 0.34 1.00
CA SER A 103 -2.84 -0.74 1.93
C SER A 103 -2.82 -2.05 1.18
N ILE A 104 -1.74 -2.83 1.32
CA ILE A 104 -1.57 -4.12 0.63
C ILE A 104 -1.21 -5.18 1.66
N TYR A 105 -2.00 -6.25 1.71
CA TYR A 105 -1.65 -7.49 2.39
C TYR A 105 -1.23 -8.53 1.36
N GLY A 106 -0.18 -9.30 1.66
CA GLY A 106 0.34 -10.29 0.73
C GLY A 106 1.38 -11.21 1.34
N THR A 107 2.10 -11.92 0.47
CA THR A 107 3.19 -12.81 0.85
C THR A 107 4.49 -12.37 0.24
N GLY A 108 5.55 -12.32 1.05
CA GLY A 108 6.91 -12.03 0.63
C GLY A 108 7.70 -13.30 0.30
N GLU A 109 8.50 -13.22 -0.73
CA GLU A 109 9.47 -14.26 -1.13
C GLU A 109 10.86 -13.64 -1.20
N ILE A 110 11.86 -14.31 -0.63
CA ILE A 110 13.25 -13.84 -0.68
C ILE A 110 13.95 -14.57 -1.82
N LEU A 111 14.58 -13.80 -2.71
CA LEU A 111 15.23 -14.30 -3.92
C LEU A 111 16.67 -13.80 -4.00
N ASP A 112 17.56 -14.64 -4.54
CA ASP A 112 18.90 -14.27 -4.97
C ASP A 112 18.99 -14.41 -6.50
N ASP A 113 18.37 -13.44 -7.19
CA ASP A 113 18.37 -13.34 -8.64
C ASP A 113 19.25 -12.17 -9.08
N ARG A 114 20.47 -12.47 -9.50
CA ARG A 114 21.46 -11.46 -9.89
C ARG A 114 21.05 -10.68 -11.13
N ALA A 115 20.37 -11.29 -12.07
CA ALA A 115 19.87 -10.60 -13.26
C ALA A 115 18.80 -9.57 -12.89
N LYS A 116 17.85 -9.95 -12.00
CA LYS A 116 16.82 -9.03 -11.52
C LYS A 116 17.40 -7.94 -10.62
N ILE A 117 18.43 -8.24 -9.80
CA ILE A 117 19.14 -7.23 -9.01
C ILE A 117 19.78 -6.18 -9.94
N GLU A 118 20.44 -6.62 -11.01
CA GLU A 118 21.07 -5.73 -11.98
C GLU A 118 20.04 -4.85 -12.70
N GLU A 119 18.90 -5.42 -13.10
CA GLU A 119 17.78 -4.70 -13.72
C GLU A 119 17.23 -3.60 -12.81
N LEU A 120 17.02 -3.92 -11.52
CA LEU A 120 16.44 -2.99 -10.53
C LEU A 120 17.47 -2.02 -9.92
N TRP A 121 18.75 -2.16 -10.31
CA TRP A 121 19.79 -1.33 -9.73
C TRP A 121 19.70 0.13 -10.15
N THR A 122 19.67 1.02 -9.18
CA THR A 122 19.71 2.48 -9.39
C THR A 122 20.86 3.13 -8.61
N PRO A 123 21.37 4.29 -9.03
CA PRO A 123 22.41 5.01 -8.28
C PRO A 123 22.05 5.29 -6.82
N ILE A 124 20.77 5.45 -6.49
CA ILE A 124 20.29 5.68 -5.13
C ILE A 124 20.52 4.45 -4.26
N VAL A 125 20.30 3.25 -4.80
CA VAL A 125 20.48 1.98 -4.10
C VAL A 125 21.93 1.78 -3.63
N LYS A 126 22.90 2.34 -4.37
CA LYS A 126 24.34 2.28 -4.01
C LYS A 126 24.62 2.85 -2.61
N ALA A 127 23.78 3.74 -2.09
CA ALA A 127 23.98 4.29 -0.74
C ALA A 127 23.88 3.22 0.36
N TRP A 128 23.19 2.12 0.11
CA TRP A 128 22.99 1.03 1.08
C TRP A 128 23.91 -0.17 0.88
N PHE A 129 24.55 -0.32 -0.31
CA PHE A 129 25.39 -1.45 -0.65
C PHE A 129 26.78 -0.98 -1.09
N LYS A 130 27.78 -1.22 -0.22
CA LYS A 130 29.13 -0.66 -0.37
C LYS A 130 29.86 -1.17 -1.60
N GLU A 131 29.65 -2.42 -1.96
CA GLU A 131 30.30 -3.09 -3.11
C GLU A 131 29.52 -2.92 -4.42
N GLY A 132 28.47 -2.06 -4.40
CA GLY A 132 27.63 -1.80 -5.56
C GLY A 132 26.69 -2.96 -5.88
N GLN A 133 26.31 -3.09 -7.16
CA GLN A 133 25.37 -4.13 -7.61
C GLN A 133 25.86 -5.57 -7.43
N ASN A 134 27.18 -5.76 -7.27
CA ASN A 134 27.78 -7.07 -7.07
C ASN A 134 27.92 -7.44 -5.58
N ASP A 135 27.44 -6.61 -4.67
CA ASP A 135 27.50 -6.86 -3.23
C ASP A 135 26.77 -8.19 -2.91
N PRO A 136 27.49 -9.19 -2.34
CA PRO A 136 26.92 -10.50 -2.06
C PRO A 136 25.84 -10.47 -0.96
N SER A 137 25.75 -9.38 -0.22
CA SER A 137 24.71 -9.21 0.79
C SER A 137 23.36 -8.78 0.23
N ILE A 138 23.25 -8.49 -1.08
CA ILE A 138 21.99 -8.10 -1.70
C ILE A 138 21.09 -9.32 -1.88
N SER A 139 19.84 -9.17 -1.51
CA SER A 139 18.73 -10.04 -1.85
C SER A 139 17.54 -9.23 -2.37
N LEU A 140 16.62 -9.89 -3.02
CA LEU A 140 15.33 -9.33 -3.42
C LEU A 140 14.25 -9.81 -2.47
N ILE A 141 13.27 -8.94 -2.23
CA ILE A 141 11.98 -9.33 -1.67
C ILE A 141 10.95 -9.08 -2.76
N LYS A 142 10.29 -10.15 -3.22
CA LYS A 142 9.13 -10.11 -4.09
C LYS A 142 7.88 -10.24 -3.25
N VAL A 143 7.00 -9.26 -3.26
CA VAL A 143 5.71 -9.31 -2.56
C VAL A 143 4.61 -9.56 -3.56
N LYS A 144 3.89 -10.67 -3.37
CA LYS A 144 2.68 -11.00 -4.12
C LYS A 144 1.46 -10.51 -3.34
N PRO A 145 0.71 -9.51 -3.83
CA PRO A 145 -0.52 -9.05 -3.22
C PRO A 145 -1.59 -10.15 -3.17
N SER A 146 -2.33 -10.24 -2.08
CA SER A 146 -3.52 -11.10 -1.95
C SER A 146 -4.77 -10.31 -1.62
N ASP A 147 -4.61 -9.17 -0.96
CA ASP A 147 -5.69 -8.22 -0.68
C ASP A 147 -5.13 -6.79 -0.66
N ALA A 148 -5.86 -5.85 -1.25
CA ALA A 148 -5.46 -4.47 -1.25
C ALA A 148 -6.67 -3.54 -1.19
N TYR A 149 -6.45 -2.38 -0.56
CA TYR A 149 -7.45 -1.32 -0.45
C TYR A 149 -6.78 0.04 -0.69
N TYR A 150 -7.45 0.91 -1.43
CA TYR A 150 -6.91 2.21 -1.79
C TYR A 150 -7.87 3.35 -1.46
N TRP A 151 -7.29 4.52 -1.24
CA TRP A 151 -7.98 5.81 -1.13
C TRP A 151 -7.29 6.77 -2.09
N ASP A 152 -8.06 7.44 -2.91
CA ASP A 152 -7.58 8.35 -3.94
C ASP A 152 -8.54 9.55 -4.07
N THR A 153 -8.19 10.52 -4.88
CA THR A 153 -9.03 11.67 -5.20
C THR A 153 -9.54 11.61 -6.65
N LYS A 154 -10.84 11.80 -6.86
CA LYS A 154 -11.45 11.84 -8.20
C LYS A 154 -10.94 12.99 -9.06
N ASN A 155 -10.55 14.06 -8.40
CA ASN A 155 -10.17 15.32 -9.03
C ASN A 155 -8.82 15.75 -8.49
N ASN A 156 -8.17 16.66 -9.24
CA ASN A 156 -6.92 17.22 -8.74
C ASN A 156 -7.12 17.88 -7.35
N LYS A 157 -6.05 17.92 -6.59
CA LYS A 157 -5.95 18.42 -5.22
C LYS A 157 -6.70 19.76 -4.98
N MET A 158 -6.71 20.65 -5.97
CA MET A 158 -7.31 21.98 -5.83
C MET A 158 -8.85 21.90 -5.77
N ILE A 159 -9.47 21.02 -6.54
CA ILE A 159 -10.93 20.83 -6.54
C ILE A 159 -11.40 20.21 -5.22
N SER A 160 -10.66 19.24 -4.69
CA SER A 160 -10.97 18.62 -3.38
C SER A 160 -10.88 19.63 -2.25
N LEU A 161 -9.86 20.49 -2.21
CA LEU A 161 -9.72 21.55 -1.21
C LEU A 161 -10.85 22.59 -1.29
N ILE A 162 -11.26 22.97 -2.50
CA ILE A 162 -12.40 23.90 -2.70
C ILE A 162 -13.68 23.27 -2.18
N LYS A 163 -13.96 22.00 -2.46
CA LYS A 163 -15.14 21.29 -1.97
C LYS A 163 -15.17 21.20 -0.45
N ILE A 164 -14.04 20.89 0.20
CA ILE A 164 -13.91 20.87 1.66
C ILE A 164 -14.19 22.25 2.26
N ALA A 165 -13.63 23.31 1.67
CA ALA A 165 -13.85 24.68 2.13
C ALA A 165 -15.33 25.11 2.02
N ILE A 166 -15.99 24.78 0.92
CA ILE A 166 -17.42 25.04 0.72
C ILE A 166 -18.27 24.26 1.71
N SER A 167 -17.96 22.98 1.95
CA SER A 167 -18.65 22.13 2.92
C SER A 167 -18.53 22.69 4.35
N ALA A 168 -17.36 23.18 4.72
CA ALA A 168 -17.11 23.79 6.02
C ALA A 168 -17.92 25.10 6.23
N LEU A 169 -18.13 25.88 5.17
CA LEU A 169 -18.88 27.12 5.21
C LEU A 169 -20.40 26.93 5.15
N THR A 170 -20.87 25.92 4.45
CA THR A 170 -22.30 25.70 4.17
C THR A 170 -22.95 24.66 5.06
N GLY A 171 -22.16 23.85 5.78
CA GLY A 171 -22.66 22.73 6.58
C GLY A 171 -23.23 21.57 5.73
N PHE A 172 -23.16 21.67 4.40
CA PHE A 172 -23.56 20.62 3.47
C PHE A 172 -22.34 19.77 3.08
N THR A 173 -22.20 18.62 3.67
CA THR A 173 -21.24 17.61 3.25
C THR A 173 -21.82 16.79 2.11
N LYS A 174 -21.55 17.17 0.87
CA LYS A 174 -21.76 16.35 -0.30
C LYS A 174 -20.40 16.03 -0.89
N ASP A 175 -20.08 14.72 -0.98
CA ASP A 175 -18.96 14.19 -1.74
C ASP A 175 -17.62 14.95 -1.56
N ASP A 176 -16.70 14.40 -0.78
CA ASP A 176 -15.35 14.95 -0.55
C ASP A 176 -14.45 14.86 -1.82
N GLY A 177 -14.95 14.24 -2.90
CA GLY A 177 -14.23 13.99 -4.13
C GLY A 177 -13.25 12.83 -4.03
N GLY A 178 -13.32 12.04 -2.95
CA GLY A 178 -12.55 10.83 -2.78
C GLY A 178 -13.08 9.65 -3.60
N VAL A 179 -12.21 8.74 -3.94
CA VAL A 179 -12.51 7.41 -4.49
C VAL A 179 -11.74 6.39 -3.68
N GLU A 180 -12.42 5.34 -3.25
CA GLU A 180 -11.78 4.27 -2.53
C GLU A 180 -12.30 2.91 -3.00
N GLY A 181 -11.62 1.85 -2.70
CA GLY A 181 -12.09 0.52 -3.04
C GLY A 181 -11.06 -0.58 -2.87
N THR A 182 -11.53 -1.81 -3.03
CA THR A 182 -10.70 -3.00 -3.03
C THR A 182 -10.02 -3.19 -4.38
N LEU A 183 -8.79 -3.73 -4.35
CA LEU A 183 -8.02 -4.13 -5.52
C LEU A 183 -7.80 -5.63 -5.45
N LYS A 184 -8.37 -6.38 -6.41
CA LYS A 184 -8.21 -7.83 -6.51
C LYS A 184 -7.37 -8.18 -7.73
N VAL A 185 -6.18 -8.66 -7.48
CA VAL A 185 -5.20 -9.09 -8.50
C VAL A 185 -5.42 -10.54 -8.85
#